data_97b9a4210468965c6f4a5598d1c91965
#
_entry.id   97b9a4210468965c6f4a5598d1c91965
#
_cell.length_a   1.000
_cell.length_b   1.000
_cell.length_c   1.000
_cell.angle_alpha   90.00
_cell.angle_beta   90.00
_cell.angle_gamma   90.00
#
_symmetry.space_group_name_H-M   'P 1'
#
loop_
_entity.id
_entity.type
_entity.pdbx_description
1 polymer ?
#
loop_
_entity_poly.entity_id
_entity_poly.type
_entity_poly.pdbx_seq_one_letter_code
_entity_poly.pdbx_strand_id
1 'polypeptide(L)'
;MPTKPVTTIPQQLNAAQVAITNSLGDPEIKAAVAQYGYTTAKLNAGKALYEAALAAVNAQKSGKGDQKTATAELKAAEKAARDAYQAAAKVARAALSKEDLTTLGLAGKEPRDTAGFIAAGYTLFDNALDSGLLSDFGYDEARITAERAKIEAFDTANQAQEMAKGAAQQATQDQDAALAKMNEWVAQYLKIAKVALRGKKQLLEKIGVTARTTKTKAQRAAPKKAAATRAAKKA
;
A
#
# COMPACT_ATOMS: atom_id res chain seq x y z
N MET A 1 8.99 26.39 14.99
CA MET A 1 8.37 25.31 15.78
C MET A 1 9.19 24.04 15.55
N PRO A 2 9.75 23.36 16.57
CA PRO A 2 10.43 22.10 16.33
C PRO A 2 9.40 21.07 15.89
N THR A 3 9.52 20.59 14.67
CA THR A 3 8.72 19.48 14.13
C THR A 3 8.99 18.25 14.98
N LYS A 4 7.94 17.66 15.57
CA LYS A 4 8.06 16.34 16.20
C LYS A 4 8.60 15.35 15.16
N PRO A 5 9.57 14.50 15.51
CA PRO A 5 10.03 13.47 14.58
C PRO A 5 8.85 12.60 14.16
N VAL A 6 8.66 12.48 12.85
CA VAL A 6 7.61 11.60 12.27
C VAL A 6 7.98 10.17 12.63
N THR A 7 7.18 9.53 13.48
CA THR A 7 7.36 8.12 13.83
C THR A 7 6.96 7.25 12.64
N THR A 8 7.83 6.31 12.26
CA THR A 8 7.53 5.36 11.17
C THR A 8 6.42 4.38 11.57
N ILE A 9 5.73 3.79 10.61
CA ILE A 9 4.68 2.78 10.87
C ILE A 9 5.17 1.64 11.77
N PRO A 10 6.35 1.02 11.53
CA PRO A 10 6.89 0.01 12.44
C PRO A 10 7.11 0.51 13.88
N GLN A 11 7.55 1.77 14.03
CA GLN A 11 7.71 2.36 15.36
C GLN A 11 6.36 2.58 16.08
N GLN A 12 5.34 2.98 15.35
CA GLN A 12 3.97 3.14 15.89
C GLN A 12 3.40 1.80 16.35
N LEU A 13 3.49 0.76 15.51
CA LEU A 13 3.04 -0.59 15.84
C LEU A 13 3.80 -1.15 17.05
N ASN A 14 5.13 -1.02 17.09
CA ASN A 14 5.93 -1.48 18.22
C ASN A 14 5.56 -0.75 19.52
N ALA A 15 5.37 0.56 19.47
CA ALA A 15 4.96 1.33 20.65
C ALA A 15 3.59 0.90 21.17
N ALA A 16 2.63 0.66 20.27
CA ALA A 16 1.31 0.15 20.61
C ALA A 16 1.41 -1.25 21.24
N GLN A 17 2.15 -2.15 20.60
CA GLN A 17 2.35 -3.52 21.09
C GLN A 17 2.95 -3.54 22.50
N VAL A 18 4.04 -2.81 22.72
CA VAL A 18 4.72 -2.73 24.04
C VAL A 18 3.77 -2.20 25.09
N ALA A 19 3.06 -1.11 24.80
CA ALA A 19 2.13 -0.50 25.74
C ALA A 19 0.99 -1.46 26.14
N ILE A 20 0.38 -2.11 25.17
CA ILE A 20 -0.80 -2.96 25.39
C ILE A 20 -0.41 -4.31 26.01
N THR A 21 0.59 -4.99 25.43
CA THR A 21 0.99 -6.33 25.88
C THR A 21 1.53 -6.31 27.30
N ASN A 22 2.39 -5.33 27.62
CA ASN A 22 2.94 -5.23 28.96
C ASN A 22 1.88 -4.83 30.00
N SER A 23 0.87 -4.05 29.60
CA SER A 23 -0.24 -3.70 30.48
C SER A 23 -1.18 -4.87 30.76
N LEU A 24 -1.39 -5.75 29.78
CA LEU A 24 -2.16 -6.98 29.95
C LEU A 24 -1.41 -8.03 30.77
N GLY A 25 -0.08 -8.13 30.59
CA GLY A 25 0.76 -9.14 31.22
C GLY A 25 1.20 -8.80 32.65
N ASP A 26 1.27 -7.51 33.02
CA ASP A 26 1.72 -7.08 34.36
C ASP A 26 0.51 -6.83 35.27
N PRO A 27 0.34 -7.63 36.37
CA PRO A 27 -0.79 -7.49 37.28
C PRO A 27 -0.87 -6.12 37.95
N GLU A 28 0.27 -5.52 38.25
CA GLU A 28 0.35 -4.24 38.98
C GLU A 28 -0.07 -3.08 38.02
N ILE A 29 0.38 -3.11 36.77
CA ILE A 29 -0.05 -2.12 35.76
C ILE A 29 -1.54 -2.27 35.53
N LYS A 30 -2.03 -3.52 35.31
CA LYS A 30 -3.42 -3.82 35.05
C LYS A 30 -4.33 -3.33 36.17
N ALA A 31 -3.99 -3.61 37.44
CA ALA A 31 -4.75 -3.16 38.60
C ALA A 31 -4.77 -1.63 38.71
N ALA A 32 -3.63 -0.97 38.48
CA ALA A 32 -3.53 0.48 38.55
C ALA A 32 -4.39 1.20 37.49
N VAL A 33 -4.31 0.76 36.21
CA VAL A 33 -5.06 1.42 35.11
C VAL A 33 -6.55 1.08 35.16
N ALA A 34 -6.94 -0.06 35.74
CA ALA A 34 -8.34 -0.43 35.93
C ALA A 34 -9.12 0.57 36.80
N GLN A 35 -8.47 1.17 37.82
CA GLN A 35 -9.05 2.22 38.66
C GLN A 35 -9.44 3.48 37.87
N TYR A 36 -8.86 3.69 36.70
CA TYR A 36 -9.13 4.80 35.77
C TYR A 36 -9.93 4.33 34.54
N GLY A 37 -10.65 3.20 34.67
CA GLY A 37 -11.54 2.72 33.61
C GLY A 37 -10.87 1.93 32.51
N TYR A 38 -9.56 1.66 32.58
CA TYR A 38 -8.87 0.76 31.63
C TYR A 38 -8.88 -0.68 32.17
N THR A 39 -10.07 -1.26 32.16
CA THR A 39 -10.31 -2.67 32.55
C THR A 39 -9.62 -3.61 31.54
N THR A 40 -9.54 -4.92 31.88
CA THR A 40 -9.03 -5.95 30.94
C THR A 40 -9.78 -5.96 29.61
N ALA A 41 -11.11 -5.75 29.63
CA ALA A 41 -11.91 -5.64 28.41
C ALA A 41 -11.47 -4.46 27.53
N LYS A 42 -11.23 -3.29 28.12
CA LYS A 42 -10.77 -2.09 27.38
C LYS A 42 -9.34 -2.24 26.87
N LEU A 43 -8.46 -2.92 27.62
CA LEU A 43 -7.11 -3.25 27.14
C LEU A 43 -7.15 -4.26 25.98
N ASN A 44 -8.05 -5.24 26.02
CA ASN A 44 -8.28 -6.17 24.90
C ASN A 44 -8.87 -5.45 23.67
N ALA A 45 -9.72 -4.45 23.84
CA ALA A 45 -10.16 -3.60 22.73
C ALA A 45 -8.98 -2.86 22.08
N GLY A 46 -8.03 -2.37 22.88
CA GLY A 46 -6.78 -1.81 22.36
C GLY A 46 -5.94 -2.83 21.60
N LYS A 47 -5.87 -4.08 22.09
CA LYS A 47 -5.19 -5.18 21.40
C LYS A 47 -5.83 -5.47 20.04
N ALA A 48 -7.16 -5.50 19.98
CA ALA A 48 -7.87 -5.68 18.71
C ALA A 48 -7.60 -4.56 17.71
N LEU A 49 -7.48 -3.31 18.14
CA LEU A 49 -7.08 -2.19 17.28
C LEU A 49 -5.65 -2.32 16.75
N TYR A 50 -4.72 -2.80 17.59
CA TYR A 50 -3.36 -3.10 17.14
C TYR A 50 -3.32 -4.22 16.10
N GLU A 51 -4.05 -5.31 16.34
CA GLU A 51 -4.13 -6.45 15.41
C GLU A 51 -4.76 -6.02 14.07
N ALA A 52 -5.81 -5.21 14.10
CA ALA A 52 -6.42 -4.64 12.90
C ALA A 52 -5.45 -3.73 12.12
N ALA A 53 -4.70 -2.88 12.82
CA ALA A 53 -3.70 -2.02 12.19
C ALA A 53 -2.56 -2.85 11.55
N LEU A 54 -2.09 -3.90 12.23
CA LEU A 54 -1.08 -4.80 11.70
C LEU A 54 -1.58 -5.55 10.45
N ALA A 55 -2.82 -6.05 10.48
CA ALA A 55 -3.44 -6.71 9.34
C ALA A 55 -3.59 -5.76 8.15
N ALA A 56 -4.03 -4.52 8.37
CA ALA A 56 -4.17 -3.51 7.32
C ALA A 56 -2.81 -3.12 6.69
N VAL A 57 -1.74 -3.02 7.50
CA VAL A 57 -0.38 -2.80 6.99
C VAL A 57 0.10 -3.95 6.10
N ASN A 58 -0.21 -5.20 6.47
CA ASN A 58 0.15 -6.36 5.67
C ASN A 58 -0.68 -6.42 4.38
N ALA A 59 -1.98 -6.15 4.45
CA ALA A 59 -2.86 -6.09 3.28
C ALA A 59 -2.40 -5.02 2.27
N GLN A 60 -1.99 -3.85 2.73
CA GLN A 60 -1.46 -2.79 1.88
C GLN A 60 -0.14 -3.20 1.17
N LYS A 61 0.74 -3.92 1.85
CA LYS A 61 1.96 -4.45 1.23
C LYS A 61 1.64 -5.48 0.16
N SER A 62 0.71 -6.41 0.44
CA SER A 62 0.23 -7.40 -0.54
C SER A 62 -0.39 -6.72 -1.74
N GLY A 63 -1.35 -5.80 -1.54
CA GLY A 63 -2.02 -5.09 -2.62
C GLY A 63 -1.07 -4.30 -3.54
N LYS A 64 0.03 -3.75 -3.00
CA LYS A 64 1.10 -3.16 -3.83
C LYS A 64 1.86 -4.20 -4.64
N GLY A 65 2.08 -5.39 -4.08
CA GLY A 65 2.67 -6.53 -4.79
C GLY A 65 1.79 -6.95 -5.96
N ASP A 66 0.51 -7.15 -5.69
CA ASP A 66 -0.49 -7.58 -6.68
C ASP A 66 -0.62 -6.56 -7.82
N GLN A 67 -0.66 -5.26 -7.50
CA GLN A 67 -0.67 -4.20 -8.51
C GLN A 67 0.59 -4.21 -9.39
N LYS A 68 1.76 -4.49 -8.82
CA LYS A 68 3.01 -4.60 -9.58
C LYS A 68 2.99 -5.81 -10.52
N THR A 69 2.47 -6.95 -10.05
CA THR A 69 2.32 -8.17 -10.85
C THR A 69 1.34 -7.93 -12.00
N ALA A 70 0.14 -7.41 -11.72
CA ALA A 70 -0.85 -7.10 -12.74
C ALA A 70 -0.32 -6.10 -13.79
N THR A 71 0.51 -5.12 -13.38
CA THR A 71 1.16 -4.19 -14.33
C THR A 71 2.18 -4.89 -15.23
N ALA A 72 2.90 -5.88 -14.72
CA ALA A 72 3.85 -6.67 -15.52
C ALA A 72 3.12 -7.58 -16.53
N GLU A 73 2.05 -8.23 -16.07
CA GLU A 73 1.18 -9.08 -16.92
C GLU A 73 0.52 -8.25 -18.04
N LEU A 74 -0.01 -7.08 -17.72
CA LEU A 74 -0.57 -6.15 -18.70
C LEU A 74 0.45 -5.80 -19.79
N LYS A 75 1.68 -5.44 -19.42
CA LYS A 75 2.73 -5.10 -20.39
C LYS A 75 3.10 -6.28 -21.28
N ALA A 76 3.15 -7.48 -20.74
CA ALA A 76 3.45 -8.69 -21.52
C ALA A 76 2.32 -9.00 -22.51
N ALA A 77 1.06 -8.91 -22.05
CA ALA A 77 -0.11 -9.13 -22.88
C ALA A 77 -0.24 -8.04 -23.97
N GLU A 78 0.01 -6.76 -23.64
CA GLU A 78 0.04 -5.66 -24.60
C GLU A 78 1.06 -5.91 -25.71
N LYS A 79 2.27 -6.32 -25.33
CA LYS A 79 3.31 -6.61 -26.33
C LYS A 79 2.87 -7.74 -27.28
N ALA A 80 2.33 -8.85 -26.74
CA ALA A 80 1.88 -9.95 -27.55
C ALA A 80 0.73 -9.57 -28.48
N ALA A 81 -0.23 -8.77 -28.00
CA ALA A 81 -1.35 -8.28 -28.77
C ALA A 81 -0.89 -7.32 -29.91
N ARG A 82 0.03 -6.39 -29.61
CA ARG A 82 0.58 -5.49 -30.62
C ARG A 82 1.40 -6.22 -31.66
N ASP A 83 2.22 -7.17 -31.27
CA ASP A 83 3.00 -7.99 -32.20
C ASP A 83 2.06 -8.76 -33.16
N ALA A 84 0.98 -9.35 -32.64
CA ALA A 84 -0.03 -10.08 -33.42
C ALA A 84 -0.76 -9.15 -34.41
N TYR A 85 -1.28 -8.03 -33.93
CA TYR A 85 -1.98 -7.05 -34.74
C TYR A 85 -1.08 -6.50 -35.86
N GLN A 86 0.15 -6.09 -35.54
CA GLN A 86 1.07 -5.52 -36.51
C GLN A 86 1.51 -6.51 -37.55
N ALA A 87 1.70 -7.79 -37.18
CA ALA A 87 2.04 -8.86 -38.13
C ALA A 87 0.90 -9.07 -39.13
N ALA A 88 -0.32 -9.21 -38.66
CA ALA A 88 -1.50 -9.39 -39.53
C ALA A 88 -1.75 -8.15 -40.41
N ALA A 89 -1.67 -6.96 -39.83
CA ALA A 89 -1.85 -5.70 -40.55
C ALA A 89 -0.78 -5.46 -41.63
N LYS A 90 0.48 -5.88 -41.41
CA LYS A 90 1.54 -5.82 -42.45
C LYS A 90 1.25 -6.75 -43.62
N VAL A 91 0.81 -7.99 -43.34
CA VAL A 91 0.43 -8.94 -44.38
C VAL A 91 -0.76 -8.40 -45.18
N ALA A 92 -1.82 -7.95 -44.49
CA ALA A 92 -3.00 -7.40 -45.11
C ALA A 92 -2.64 -6.21 -46.07
N ARG A 93 -1.84 -5.24 -45.56
CA ARG A 93 -1.43 -4.08 -46.35
C ARG A 93 -0.56 -4.40 -47.54
N ALA A 94 0.16 -5.53 -47.50
CA ALA A 94 1.02 -5.97 -48.60
C ALA A 94 0.24 -6.72 -49.69
N ALA A 95 -0.85 -7.40 -49.31
CA ALA A 95 -1.54 -8.37 -50.17
C ALA A 95 -2.93 -7.94 -50.66
N LEU A 96 -3.59 -7.04 -49.93
CA LEU A 96 -5.02 -6.75 -50.14
C LEU A 96 -5.26 -5.39 -50.78
N SER A 97 -6.45 -5.23 -51.39
CA SER A 97 -6.96 -3.99 -51.92
C SER A 97 -7.31 -2.98 -50.82
N LYS A 98 -7.53 -1.71 -51.21
CA LYS A 98 -7.99 -0.67 -50.28
C LYS A 98 -9.40 -0.98 -49.68
N GLU A 99 -10.25 -1.61 -50.47
CA GLU A 99 -11.61 -2.00 -50.07
C GLU A 99 -11.55 -3.12 -49.00
N ASP A 100 -10.68 -4.12 -49.24
CA ASP A 100 -10.45 -5.20 -48.28
C ASP A 100 -9.81 -4.71 -46.99
N LEU A 101 -8.88 -3.75 -47.06
CA LEU A 101 -8.30 -3.11 -45.90
C LEU A 101 -9.34 -2.34 -45.08
N THR A 102 -10.32 -1.73 -45.76
CA THR A 102 -11.45 -1.07 -45.09
C THR A 102 -12.34 -2.09 -44.39
N THR A 103 -12.62 -3.22 -45.06
CA THR A 103 -13.36 -4.35 -44.48
C THR A 103 -12.68 -4.88 -43.21
N LEU A 104 -11.36 -5.00 -43.20
CA LEU A 104 -10.58 -5.43 -42.04
C LEU A 104 -10.39 -4.34 -40.97
N GLY A 105 -10.92 -3.13 -41.14
CA GLY A 105 -10.74 -2.03 -40.21
C GLY A 105 -9.35 -1.38 -40.26
N LEU A 106 -8.55 -1.62 -41.30
CA LEU A 106 -7.17 -1.15 -41.44
C LEU A 106 -6.99 0.12 -42.28
N ALA A 107 -8.07 0.78 -42.67
CA ALA A 107 -8.05 2.00 -43.47
C ALA A 107 -7.45 3.23 -42.73
N GLY A 108 -7.48 3.21 -41.40
CA GLY A 108 -7.00 4.29 -40.54
C GLY A 108 -5.61 4.07 -39.95
N LYS A 109 -5.23 4.97 -39.05
CA LYS A 109 -4.04 4.80 -38.21
C LYS A 109 -4.36 3.89 -37.02
N GLU A 110 -3.37 3.10 -36.61
CA GLU A 110 -3.46 2.30 -35.38
C GLU A 110 -3.73 3.21 -34.17
N PRO A 111 -4.76 2.93 -33.35
CA PRO A 111 -5.02 3.67 -32.12
C PRO A 111 -3.86 3.56 -31.14
N ARG A 112 -3.56 4.66 -30.43
CA ARG A 112 -2.48 4.69 -29.44
C ARG A 112 -2.93 4.37 -28.03
N ASP A 113 -4.18 4.69 -27.74
CA ASP A 113 -4.78 4.39 -26.44
C ASP A 113 -5.18 2.91 -26.33
N THR A 114 -5.20 2.41 -25.11
CA THR A 114 -5.45 0.98 -24.82
C THR A 114 -6.82 0.53 -25.31
N ALA A 115 -7.88 1.29 -25.03
CA ALA A 115 -9.24 0.91 -25.38
C ALA A 115 -9.46 0.91 -26.91
N GLY A 116 -8.97 1.94 -27.59
CA GLY A 116 -9.02 2.03 -29.04
C GLY A 116 -8.23 0.91 -29.72
N PHE A 117 -7.06 0.55 -29.18
CA PHE A 117 -6.25 -0.54 -29.72
C PHE A 117 -6.92 -1.91 -29.54
N ILE A 118 -7.52 -2.18 -28.37
CA ILE A 118 -8.28 -3.42 -28.11
C ILE A 118 -9.44 -3.54 -29.11
N ALA A 119 -10.22 -2.45 -29.28
CA ALA A 119 -11.32 -2.42 -30.23
C ALA A 119 -10.86 -2.67 -31.67
N ALA A 120 -9.75 -2.03 -32.10
CA ALA A 120 -9.17 -2.24 -33.42
C ALA A 120 -8.65 -3.68 -33.60
N GLY A 121 -8.09 -4.27 -32.55
CA GLY A 121 -7.64 -5.66 -32.57
C GLY A 121 -8.80 -6.66 -32.78
N TYR A 122 -9.88 -6.51 -32.04
CA TYR A 122 -11.09 -7.30 -32.24
C TYR A 122 -11.65 -7.08 -33.65
N THR A 123 -11.80 -5.85 -34.10
CA THR A 123 -12.29 -5.52 -35.45
C THR A 123 -11.45 -6.23 -36.53
N LEU A 124 -10.12 -6.17 -36.44
CA LEU A 124 -9.25 -6.82 -37.42
C LEU A 124 -9.45 -8.33 -37.47
N PHE A 125 -9.38 -8.99 -36.31
CA PHE A 125 -9.40 -10.45 -36.29
C PHE A 125 -10.79 -11.03 -36.49
N ASP A 126 -11.87 -10.39 -36.00
CA ASP A 126 -13.24 -10.82 -36.23
C ASP A 126 -13.60 -10.66 -37.72
N ASN A 127 -13.28 -9.52 -38.34
CA ASN A 127 -13.53 -9.34 -39.76
C ASN A 127 -12.63 -10.24 -40.63
N ALA A 128 -11.44 -10.60 -40.19
CA ALA A 128 -10.59 -11.55 -40.89
C ALA A 128 -11.14 -12.98 -40.86
N LEU A 129 -11.78 -13.39 -39.73
CA LEU A 129 -12.47 -14.66 -39.61
C LEU A 129 -13.70 -14.69 -40.53
N ASP A 130 -14.51 -13.64 -40.51
CA ASP A 130 -15.77 -13.59 -41.25
C ASP A 130 -15.55 -13.51 -42.77
N SER A 131 -14.52 -12.77 -43.21
CA SER A 131 -14.27 -12.55 -44.65
C SER A 131 -13.35 -13.58 -45.29
N GLY A 132 -12.52 -14.29 -44.53
CA GLY A 132 -11.51 -15.21 -45.05
C GLY A 132 -10.40 -14.56 -45.87
N LEU A 133 -10.32 -13.20 -45.93
CA LEU A 133 -9.41 -12.44 -46.79
C LEU A 133 -7.91 -12.72 -46.56
N LEU A 134 -7.55 -13.25 -45.40
CA LEU A 134 -6.17 -13.53 -45.02
C LEU A 134 -5.79 -15.02 -45.11
N SER A 135 -6.74 -15.91 -45.46
CA SER A 135 -6.52 -17.38 -45.49
C SER A 135 -5.39 -17.77 -46.44
N ASP A 136 -5.35 -17.21 -47.64
CA ASP A 136 -4.32 -17.51 -48.65
C ASP A 136 -2.92 -16.99 -48.27
N PHE A 137 -2.82 -16.13 -47.26
CA PHE A 137 -1.58 -15.53 -46.79
C PHE A 137 -1.10 -16.15 -45.46
N GLY A 138 -1.53 -17.37 -45.15
CA GLY A 138 -1.10 -18.14 -44.00
C GLY A 138 -1.79 -17.73 -42.68
N TYR A 139 -2.90 -17.01 -42.75
CA TYR A 139 -3.80 -16.72 -41.63
C TYR A 139 -5.07 -17.53 -41.80
N ASP A 140 -4.97 -18.83 -41.54
CA ASP A 140 -6.13 -19.73 -41.45
C ASP A 140 -6.96 -19.40 -40.19
N GLU A 141 -8.15 -20.00 -40.08
CA GLU A 141 -9.08 -19.80 -38.97
C GLU A 141 -8.41 -20.09 -37.61
N ALA A 142 -7.61 -21.14 -37.51
CA ALA A 142 -6.93 -21.54 -36.29
C ALA A 142 -5.91 -20.48 -35.84
N ARG A 143 -5.14 -19.93 -36.80
CA ARG A 143 -4.17 -18.89 -36.53
C ARG A 143 -4.85 -17.57 -36.16
N ILE A 144 -5.87 -17.14 -36.90
CA ILE A 144 -6.62 -15.91 -36.58
C ILE A 144 -7.22 -16.00 -35.19
N THR A 145 -7.82 -17.14 -34.83
CA THR A 145 -8.37 -17.38 -33.49
C THR A 145 -7.29 -17.28 -32.40
N ALA A 146 -6.09 -17.84 -32.65
CA ALA A 146 -4.96 -17.74 -31.73
C ALA A 146 -4.43 -16.31 -31.58
N GLU A 147 -4.40 -15.54 -32.67
CA GLU A 147 -3.98 -14.12 -32.62
C GLU A 147 -5.04 -13.23 -31.94
N ARG A 148 -6.32 -13.50 -32.20
CA ARG A 148 -7.44 -12.86 -31.50
C ARG A 148 -7.42 -13.09 -29.98
N ALA A 149 -7.08 -14.31 -29.57
CA ALA A 149 -6.94 -14.64 -28.15
C ALA A 149 -5.89 -13.78 -27.43
N LYS A 150 -4.87 -13.28 -28.14
CA LYS A 150 -3.89 -12.33 -27.56
C LYS A 150 -4.50 -10.96 -27.31
N ILE A 151 -5.44 -10.51 -28.14
CA ILE A 151 -6.21 -9.28 -27.89
C ILE A 151 -7.08 -9.46 -26.66
N GLU A 152 -7.77 -10.57 -26.55
CA GLU A 152 -8.60 -10.91 -25.39
C GLU A 152 -7.79 -11.00 -24.09
N ALA A 153 -6.60 -11.62 -24.15
CA ALA A 153 -5.67 -11.65 -23.01
C ALA A 153 -5.21 -10.25 -22.59
N PHE A 154 -4.99 -9.34 -23.55
CA PHE A 154 -4.65 -7.96 -23.25
C PHE A 154 -5.81 -7.19 -22.62
N ASP A 155 -7.04 -7.36 -23.12
CA ASP A 155 -8.24 -6.76 -22.53
C ASP A 155 -8.45 -7.26 -21.10
N THR A 156 -8.36 -8.56 -20.87
CA THR A 156 -8.45 -9.19 -19.54
C THR A 156 -7.38 -8.64 -18.59
N ALA A 157 -6.13 -8.55 -19.04
CA ALA A 157 -5.04 -8.02 -18.24
C ALA A 157 -5.21 -6.53 -17.92
N ASN A 158 -5.78 -5.75 -18.83
CA ASN A 158 -6.11 -4.34 -18.60
C ASN A 158 -7.18 -4.18 -17.48
N GLN A 159 -8.23 -4.97 -17.53
CA GLN A 159 -9.27 -4.98 -16.50
C GLN A 159 -8.69 -5.41 -15.13
N ALA A 160 -7.88 -6.46 -15.11
CA ALA A 160 -7.23 -6.95 -13.89
C ALA A 160 -6.29 -5.89 -13.27
N GLN A 161 -5.55 -5.15 -14.08
CA GLN A 161 -4.67 -4.08 -13.63
C GLN A 161 -5.45 -2.91 -12.99
N GLU A 162 -6.55 -2.48 -13.59
CA GLU A 162 -7.39 -1.42 -13.03
C GLU A 162 -8.05 -1.87 -11.71
N MET A 163 -8.49 -3.13 -11.61
CA MET A 163 -9.00 -3.70 -10.36
C MET A 163 -7.91 -3.74 -9.27
N ALA A 164 -6.70 -4.21 -9.59
CA ALA A 164 -5.58 -4.27 -8.66
C ALA A 164 -5.15 -2.88 -8.18
N LYS A 165 -5.18 -1.87 -9.05
CA LYS A 165 -4.92 -0.46 -8.72
C LYS A 165 -5.96 0.10 -7.74
N GLY A 166 -7.24 -0.16 -7.98
CA GLY A 166 -8.33 0.23 -7.08
C GLY A 166 -8.19 -0.44 -5.71
N ALA A 167 -7.92 -1.74 -5.67
CA ALA A 167 -7.70 -2.51 -4.43
C ALA A 167 -6.49 -1.99 -3.62
N ALA A 168 -5.37 -1.66 -4.28
CA ALA A 168 -4.19 -1.11 -3.61
C ALA A 168 -4.45 0.30 -3.03
N GLN A 169 -5.27 1.12 -3.70
CA GLN A 169 -5.70 2.42 -3.18
C GLN A 169 -6.58 2.25 -1.93
N GLN A 170 -7.57 1.35 -1.99
CA GLN A 170 -8.43 1.05 -0.85
C GLN A 170 -7.63 0.52 0.33
N ALA A 171 -6.72 -0.44 0.11
CA ALA A 171 -5.86 -0.97 1.16
C ALA A 171 -4.98 0.11 1.83
N THR A 172 -4.59 1.16 1.09
CA THR A 172 -3.87 2.30 1.66
C THR A 172 -4.76 3.14 2.57
N GLN A 173 -6.00 3.41 2.16
CA GLN A 173 -6.97 4.14 2.99
C GLN A 173 -7.33 3.37 4.26
N ASP A 174 -7.54 2.06 4.14
CA ASP A 174 -7.85 1.17 5.27
C ASP A 174 -6.68 1.12 6.27
N GLN A 175 -5.44 1.08 5.78
CA GLN A 175 -4.24 1.15 6.61
C GLN A 175 -4.18 2.46 7.39
N ASP A 176 -4.38 3.59 6.73
CA ASP A 176 -4.31 4.90 7.38
C ASP A 176 -5.41 5.05 8.43
N ALA A 177 -6.62 4.60 8.14
CA ALA A 177 -7.74 4.61 9.09
C ALA A 177 -7.49 3.71 10.30
N ALA A 178 -6.95 2.50 10.09
CA ALA A 178 -6.65 1.56 11.18
C ALA A 178 -5.51 2.08 12.07
N LEU A 179 -4.45 2.63 11.49
CA LEU A 179 -3.36 3.26 12.22
C LEU A 179 -3.82 4.49 13.03
N ALA A 180 -4.70 5.31 12.47
CA ALA A 180 -5.27 6.46 13.16
C ALA A 180 -6.04 6.05 14.41
N LYS A 181 -6.95 5.06 14.30
CA LYS A 181 -7.73 4.51 15.43
C LYS A 181 -6.84 3.91 16.52
N MET A 182 -5.84 3.12 16.12
CA MET A 182 -4.86 2.54 17.06
C MET A 182 -4.07 3.65 17.78
N ASN A 183 -3.54 4.62 17.06
CA ASN A 183 -2.73 5.69 17.63
C ASN A 183 -3.55 6.59 18.57
N GLU A 184 -4.79 6.89 18.23
CA GLU A 184 -5.70 7.64 19.10
C GLU A 184 -5.92 6.90 20.42
N TRP A 185 -6.26 5.60 20.34
CA TRP A 185 -6.46 4.78 21.54
C TRP A 185 -5.19 4.73 22.40
N VAL A 186 -4.03 4.47 21.81
CA VAL A 186 -2.73 4.41 22.50
C VAL A 186 -2.41 5.75 23.16
N ALA A 187 -2.63 6.87 22.47
CA ALA A 187 -2.38 8.21 23.02
C ALA A 187 -3.26 8.51 24.23
N GLN A 188 -4.55 8.13 24.19
CA GLN A 188 -5.45 8.25 25.33
C GLN A 188 -5.02 7.34 26.48
N TYR A 189 -4.73 6.07 26.17
CA TYR A 189 -4.27 5.11 27.16
C TYR A 189 -3.01 5.60 27.89
N LEU A 190 -1.98 6.02 27.16
CA LEU A 190 -0.73 6.48 27.76
C LEU A 190 -0.89 7.73 28.63
N LYS A 191 -1.85 8.62 28.35
CA LYS A 191 -2.19 9.75 29.23
C LYS A 191 -2.72 9.24 30.59
N ILE A 192 -3.65 8.30 30.56
CA ILE A 192 -4.24 7.71 31.76
C ILE A 192 -3.19 6.86 32.53
N ALA A 193 -2.41 6.05 31.82
CA ALA A 193 -1.36 5.25 32.43
C ALA A 193 -0.31 6.09 33.16
N LYS A 194 0.04 7.26 32.66
CA LYS A 194 0.92 8.21 33.37
C LYS A 194 0.33 8.72 34.69
N VAL A 195 -0.98 8.87 34.78
CA VAL A 195 -1.66 9.26 36.02
C VAL A 195 -1.73 8.07 36.97
N ALA A 196 -2.16 6.90 36.47
CA ALA A 196 -2.34 5.68 37.25
C ALA A 196 -1.02 5.16 37.85
N LEU A 197 0.09 5.30 37.11
CA LEU A 197 1.41 4.85 37.49
C LEU A 197 2.31 5.99 38.02
N ARG A 198 1.71 7.09 38.49
CA ARG A 198 2.46 8.23 39.04
C ARG A 198 3.38 7.77 40.19
N GLY A 199 4.67 8.04 40.08
CA GLY A 199 5.67 7.63 41.07
C GLY A 199 6.31 6.25 40.81
N LYS A 200 5.72 5.42 39.95
CA LYS A 200 6.20 4.07 39.60
C LYS A 200 6.94 4.10 38.26
N LYS A 201 8.15 4.69 38.22
CA LYS A 201 8.91 4.92 36.98
C LYS A 201 9.18 3.67 36.18
N GLN A 202 9.55 2.56 36.85
CA GLN A 202 9.86 1.29 36.19
C GLN A 202 8.66 0.71 35.43
N LEU A 203 7.44 0.88 35.98
CA LEU A 203 6.20 0.43 35.30
C LEU A 203 5.86 1.30 34.10
N LEU A 204 6.13 2.61 34.18
CA LEU A 204 6.01 3.51 33.03
C LEU A 204 6.98 3.15 31.89
N GLU A 205 8.23 2.82 32.22
CA GLU A 205 9.23 2.39 31.25
C GLU A 205 8.87 1.06 30.60
N LYS A 206 8.26 0.12 31.36
CA LYS A 206 7.75 -1.15 30.80
C LYS A 206 6.72 -0.94 29.70
N ILE A 207 5.91 0.12 29.76
CA ILE A 207 4.90 0.45 28.73
C ILE A 207 5.41 1.44 27.67
N GLY A 208 6.73 1.61 27.58
CA GLY A 208 7.38 2.46 26.58
C GLY A 208 7.34 3.97 26.88
N VAL A 209 6.95 4.37 28.09
CA VAL A 209 6.96 5.78 28.51
C VAL A 209 8.29 6.10 29.16
N THR A 210 9.14 6.88 28.49
CA THR A 210 10.39 7.38 29.08
C THR A 210 10.07 8.31 30.24
N ALA A 211 10.31 7.84 31.48
CA ALA A 211 10.19 8.67 32.67
C ALA A 211 11.34 9.68 32.70
N ARG A 212 11.05 10.96 32.58
CA ARG A 212 12.05 12.00 32.78
C ARG A 212 12.65 11.85 34.17
N THR A 213 13.91 11.49 34.23
CA THR A 213 14.65 11.54 35.51
C THR A 213 14.73 12.99 35.93
N THR A 214 14.09 13.33 37.07
CA THR A 214 14.30 14.61 37.70
C THR A 214 15.79 14.75 38.00
N LYS A 215 16.45 15.77 37.44
CA LYS A 215 17.86 16.07 37.72
C LYS A 215 18.10 15.98 39.24
N THR A 216 19.04 15.15 39.64
CA THR A 216 19.43 15.05 41.05
C THR A 216 19.86 16.39 41.60
N LYS A 217 19.80 16.58 42.94
CA LYS A 217 20.27 17.82 43.55
C LYS A 217 21.70 18.20 43.08
N ALA A 218 22.55 17.20 42.87
CA ALA A 218 23.91 17.38 42.31
C ALA A 218 23.90 17.91 40.88
N GLN A 219 23.03 17.36 40.00
CA GLN A 219 22.90 17.82 38.61
C GLN A 219 22.23 19.19 38.48
N ARG A 220 21.42 19.62 39.47
CA ARG A 220 20.87 20.98 39.55
C ARG A 220 21.89 21.97 40.09
N ALA A 221 22.82 21.53 40.93
CA ALA A 221 23.86 22.35 41.54
C ALA A 221 25.07 22.59 40.60
N ALA A 222 25.33 21.64 39.69
CA ALA A 222 26.48 21.71 38.78
C ALA A 222 26.56 22.99 37.93
N PRO A 223 25.45 23.45 37.26
CA PRO A 223 25.49 24.71 36.50
C PRO A 223 25.63 25.96 37.38
N LYS A 224 25.14 25.96 38.63
CA LYS A 224 25.34 27.07 39.58
C LYS A 224 26.80 27.17 40.03
N LYS A 225 27.47 26.02 40.30
CA LYS A 225 28.90 26.01 40.62
C LYS A 225 29.76 26.47 39.45
N ALA A 226 29.48 26.02 38.22
CA ALA A 226 30.17 26.45 37.02
C ALA A 226 30.02 27.95 36.73
N ALA A 227 28.84 28.49 36.97
CA ALA A 227 28.59 29.94 36.82
C ALA A 227 29.36 30.76 37.89
N ALA A 228 29.36 30.31 39.16
CA ALA A 228 30.12 30.93 40.24
C ALA A 228 31.64 30.93 39.98
N THR A 229 32.19 29.82 39.49
CA THR A 229 33.60 29.67 39.12
C THR A 229 33.98 30.58 37.93
N ARG A 230 33.07 30.76 36.97
CA ARG A 230 33.29 31.71 35.85
C ARG A 230 33.21 33.19 36.28
N ALA A 231 32.36 33.51 37.23
CA ALA A 231 32.29 34.86 37.80
C ALA A 231 33.54 35.20 38.63
N ALA A 232 34.04 34.25 39.44
CA ALA A 232 35.25 34.42 40.23
C ALA A 232 36.56 34.52 39.39
N LYS A 233 36.55 34.05 38.14
CA LYS A 233 37.70 34.18 37.21
C LYS A 233 37.69 35.50 36.42
N LYS A 234 36.59 36.28 36.49
CA LYS A 234 36.44 37.57 35.81
C LYS A 234 36.61 38.80 36.73
N ALA A 235 36.70 38.56 38.01
CA ALA A 235 37.09 39.56 39.03
C ALA A 235 38.60 39.44 39.35
#